data_3d20f52b5b2b1d566563014d984fd305
#
_entry.id   3d20f52b5b2b1d566563014d984fd305
#
_cell.length_a   1.000
_cell.length_b   1.000
_cell.length_c   1.000
_cell.angle_alpha   90.00
_cell.angle_beta   90.00
_cell.angle_gamma   90.00
#
_symmetry.space_group_name_H-M   'P 1'
#
loop_
_entity.id
_entity.type
_entity.pdbx_description
1 polymer ?
#
loop_
_entity_poly.entity_id
_entity_poly.type
_entity_poly.pdbx_seq_one_letter_code
_entity_poly.pdbx_strand_id
1 'polypeptide(L)'
;SQLNRRNLGRRAGRSLVTVGSMAAGAFLVVSTGAFRKAPPASPTDLKSGTGGFSFWGESAVPIYDDLNQDEAISLFDLNRSLLLGANVVPLRLREGDDASCLNLNNALRPKIFGIKVSDFEGRFEFAEGNWSSLYQKPDGGAIPALVDQNTLMWAMKMGIGGRLNYVDGEGNPLEIEVVGALKGSMLQGALFIKEEDFLDKFKQQGGYLSFLLTGDKDDA
;
A
#
# COMPACT_ATOMS: atom_id res chain seq x y z
N SER A 1 32.44 -44.97 -1.68
CA SER A 1 31.00 -44.75 -1.48
C SER A 1 30.32 -45.69 -0.50
N GLN A 2 30.81 -46.93 -0.30
CA GLN A 2 30.23 -47.89 0.67
C GLN A 2 30.47 -47.49 2.14
N LEU A 3 31.63 -46.89 2.45
CA LEU A 3 31.97 -46.39 3.80
C LEU A 3 31.02 -45.26 4.29
N ASN A 4 30.59 -44.39 3.40
CA ASN A 4 29.65 -43.33 3.75
C ASN A 4 28.25 -43.87 4.09
N ARG A 5 27.78 -44.89 3.38
CA ARG A 5 26.49 -45.53 3.67
C ARG A 5 26.49 -46.27 5.02
N ARG A 6 27.59 -46.89 5.40
CA ARG A 6 27.75 -47.57 6.70
C ARG A 6 27.83 -46.58 7.88
N ASN A 7 28.47 -45.42 7.69
CA ASN A 7 28.51 -44.37 8.73
C ASN A 7 27.16 -43.66 8.96
N LEU A 8 26.38 -43.47 7.89
CA LEU A 8 25.02 -42.92 7.99
C LEU A 8 24.09 -43.84 8.81
N GLY A 9 24.22 -45.17 8.68
CA GLY A 9 23.39 -46.13 9.43
C GLY A 9 23.75 -46.26 10.92
N ARG A 10 24.99 -45.94 11.31
CA ARG A 10 25.50 -46.18 12.67
C ARG A 10 24.99 -45.15 13.70
N ARG A 11 24.56 -43.96 13.22
CA ARG A 11 23.94 -42.89 14.02
C ARG A 11 22.79 -42.24 13.26
N ALA A 12 21.82 -43.03 12.92
CA ALA A 12 20.70 -42.66 12.07
C ALA A 12 19.98 -41.39 12.57
N GLY A 13 19.80 -41.24 13.89
CA GLY A 13 19.16 -40.06 14.46
C GLY A 13 19.92 -38.76 14.21
N ARG A 14 21.26 -38.77 14.37
CA ARG A 14 22.09 -37.58 14.09
C ARG A 14 22.07 -37.21 12.59
N SER A 15 22.21 -38.21 11.74
CA SER A 15 22.20 -37.99 10.28
C SER A 15 20.85 -37.47 9.81
N LEU A 16 19.74 -37.97 10.33
CA LEU A 16 18.39 -37.51 10.03
C LEU A 16 18.18 -36.07 10.47
N VAL A 17 18.62 -35.68 11.66
CA VAL A 17 18.54 -34.31 12.13
C VAL A 17 19.34 -33.36 11.25
N THR A 18 20.57 -33.72 10.88
CA THR A 18 21.42 -32.91 10.00
C THR A 18 20.80 -32.72 8.62
N VAL A 19 20.35 -33.83 8.00
CA VAL A 19 19.71 -33.78 6.68
C VAL A 19 18.39 -33.02 6.74
N GLY A 20 17.59 -33.22 7.78
CA GLY A 20 16.35 -32.49 8.01
C GLY A 20 16.56 -30.97 8.18
N SER A 21 17.58 -30.58 8.95
CA SER A 21 17.93 -29.16 9.13
C SER A 21 18.40 -28.53 7.82
N MET A 22 19.25 -29.24 7.05
CA MET A 22 19.68 -28.73 5.74
C MET A 22 18.51 -28.63 4.75
N ALA A 23 17.63 -29.63 4.72
CA ALA A 23 16.44 -29.62 3.86
C ALA A 23 15.49 -28.47 4.24
N ALA A 24 15.25 -28.25 5.54
CA ALA A 24 14.44 -27.13 6.03
C ALA A 24 15.05 -25.79 5.67
N GLY A 25 16.36 -25.61 5.85
CA GLY A 25 17.09 -24.41 5.45
C GLY A 25 16.99 -24.14 3.94
N ALA A 26 17.25 -25.15 3.13
CA ALA A 26 17.12 -25.04 1.68
C ALA A 26 15.67 -24.73 1.25
N PHE A 27 14.70 -25.37 1.88
CA PHE A 27 13.27 -25.10 1.63
C PHE A 27 12.91 -23.64 1.94
N LEU A 28 13.35 -23.13 3.08
CA LEU A 28 13.09 -21.71 3.46
C LEU A 28 13.72 -20.75 2.45
N VAL A 29 14.97 -20.98 2.02
CA VAL A 29 15.64 -20.11 1.04
C VAL A 29 14.91 -20.14 -0.31
N VAL A 30 14.57 -21.34 -0.80
CA VAL A 30 13.86 -21.49 -2.09
C VAL A 30 12.45 -20.91 -1.99
N SER A 31 11.74 -21.15 -0.89
CA SER A 31 10.39 -20.65 -0.67
C SER A 31 10.35 -19.11 -0.63
N THR A 32 11.25 -18.48 0.13
CA THR A 32 11.34 -17.01 0.16
C THR A 32 11.73 -16.44 -1.20
N GLY A 33 12.62 -17.11 -1.93
CA GLY A 33 12.99 -16.71 -3.29
C GLY A 33 11.85 -16.84 -4.30
N ALA A 34 11.05 -17.90 -4.20
CA ALA A 34 9.91 -18.16 -5.09
C ALA A 34 8.76 -17.16 -4.89
N PHE A 35 8.58 -16.66 -3.67
CA PHE A 35 7.55 -15.66 -3.36
C PHE A 35 8.02 -14.21 -3.57
N ARG A 36 9.28 -14.01 -3.97
CA ARG A 36 9.80 -12.68 -4.27
C ARG A 36 9.05 -12.11 -5.48
N LYS A 37 8.25 -11.06 -5.26
CA LYS A 37 7.63 -10.31 -6.35
C LYS A 37 8.74 -9.65 -7.17
N ALA A 38 8.78 -9.95 -8.46
CA ALA A 38 9.73 -9.27 -9.35
C ALA A 38 9.41 -7.76 -9.38
N PRO A 39 10.44 -6.91 -9.44
CA PRO A 39 10.22 -5.49 -9.71
C PRO A 39 9.41 -5.35 -11.02
N PRO A 40 8.55 -4.32 -11.15
CA PRO A 40 7.86 -4.07 -12.40
C PRO A 40 8.89 -3.91 -13.53
N ALA A 41 8.59 -4.49 -14.69
CA ALA A 41 9.47 -4.45 -15.87
C ALA A 41 9.72 -3.01 -16.37
N SER A 42 8.79 -2.10 -16.06
CA SER A 42 8.91 -0.67 -16.30
C SER A 42 8.40 0.08 -15.06
N PRO A 43 9.27 0.77 -14.29
CA PRO A 43 8.87 1.57 -13.14
C PRO A 43 7.92 2.71 -13.50
N THR A 44 7.99 3.19 -14.74
CA THR A 44 7.20 4.31 -15.27
C THR A 44 5.86 3.87 -15.88
N ASP A 45 5.57 2.56 -15.92
CA ASP A 45 4.29 2.07 -16.42
C ASP A 45 3.14 2.45 -15.47
N LEU A 46 2.29 3.34 -15.96
CA LEU A 46 1.13 3.85 -15.22
C LEU A 46 0.14 2.75 -14.81
N LYS A 47 0.08 1.65 -15.56
CA LYS A 47 -0.79 0.51 -15.26
C LYS A 47 -0.16 -0.54 -14.36
N SER A 48 1.11 -0.36 -14.00
CA SER A 48 1.80 -1.26 -13.06
C SER A 48 1.21 -1.18 -11.65
N GLY A 49 1.60 -2.11 -10.80
CA GLY A 49 1.23 -2.10 -9.37
C GLY A 49 1.79 -0.90 -8.60
N THR A 50 2.73 -0.15 -9.17
CA THR A 50 3.23 1.12 -8.62
C THR A 50 2.46 2.33 -9.14
N GLY A 51 1.65 2.19 -10.19
CA GLY A 51 0.94 3.30 -10.82
C GLY A 51 1.89 4.32 -11.48
N GLY A 52 3.13 3.91 -11.82
CA GLY A 52 4.16 4.78 -12.37
C GLY A 52 4.82 5.70 -11.34
N PHE A 53 4.62 5.44 -10.04
CA PHE A 53 5.35 6.11 -8.98
C PHE A 53 6.63 5.35 -8.65
N SER A 54 7.74 6.08 -8.56
CA SER A 54 9.08 5.52 -8.30
C SER A 54 9.41 5.49 -6.81
N PHE A 55 8.87 6.45 -6.05
CA PHE A 55 9.17 6.60 -4.63
C PHE A 55 7.90 6.84 -3.81
N TRP A 56 7.96 6.39 -2.58
CA TRP A 56 7.00 6.69 -1.51
C TRP A 56 7.75 7.35 -0.36
N GLY A 57 7.24 8.47 0.13
CA GLY A 57 7.73 9.15 1.31
C GLY A 57 6.64 9.38 2.34
N GLU A 58 7.03 9.39 3.60
CA GLU A 58 6.14 9.76 4.71
C GLU A 58 6.81 10.85 5.54
N SER A 59 6.02 11.80 6.01
CA SER A 59 6.47 12.86 6.91
C SER A 59 5.97 12.61 8.32
N ALA A 60 6.83 12.87 9.30
CA ALA A 60 6.46 12.80 10.71
C ALA A 60 5.57 13.97 11.15
N VAL A 61 5.55 15.05 10.37
CA VAL A 61 4.74 16.25 10.62
C VAL A 61 3.91 16.58 9.39
N PRO A 62 2.68 17.11 9.57
CA PRO A 62 1.85 17.49 8.43
C PRO A 62 2.49 18.63 7.61
N ILE A 63 2.55 18.44 6.30
CA ILE A 63 2.99 19.45 5.34
C ILE A 63 1.75 20.02 4.67
N TYR A 64 1.66 21.34 4.62
CA TYR A 64 0.51 22.05 4.06
C TYR A 64 0.81 22.67 2.71
N ASP A 65 2.10 22.82 2.40
CA ASP A 65 2.58 23.45 1.19
C ASP A 65 2.65 22.44 0.04
N ASP A 66 2.47 22.91 -1.18
CA ASP A 66 2.62 22.11 -2.39
C ASP A 66 4.10 21.96 -2.72
N LEU A 67 4.66 20.79 -2.49
CA LEU A 67 6.06 20.47 -2.74
C LEU A 67 6.46 20.52 -4.24
N ASN A 68 5.53 20.78 -5.13
CA ASN A 68 5.83 21.05 -6.55
C ASN A 68 6.14 22.53 -6.81
N GLN A 69 5.92 23.41 -5.82
CA GLN A 69 6.15 24.86 -5.94
C GLN A 69 7.52 25.24 -5.39
N ASP A 70 8.14 26.25 -6.02
CA ASP A 70 9.49 26.72 -5.66
C ASP A 70 9.58 27.28 -4.24
N GLU A 71 8.50 27.86 -3.76
CA GLU A 71 8.39 28.39 -2.40
C GLU A 71 8.53 27.29 -1.37
N ALA A 72 7.83 26.17 -1.56
CA ALA A 72 7.91 25.02 -0.67
C ALA A 72 9.28 24.34 -0.73
N ILE A 73 9.86 24.17 -1.93
CA ILE A 73 11.21 23.63 -2.12
C ILE A 73 12.22 24.45 -1.32
N SER A 74 12.11 25.78 -1.36
CA SER A 74 12.98 26.69 -0.62
C SER A 74 12.72 26.65 0.89
N LEU A 75 11.45 26.57 1.30
CA LEU A 75 11.06 26.54 2.71
C LEU A 75 11.60 25.31 3.44
N PHE A 76 11.58 24.17 2.77
CA PHE A 76 12.06 22.89 3.33
C PHE A 76 13.53 22.59 2.99
N ASP A 77 14.27 23.55 2.41
CA ASP A 77 15.68 23.42 2.00
C ASP A 77 15.91 22.15 1.13
N LEU A 78 14.95 21.86 0.24
CA LEU A 78 15.04 20.70 -0.64
C LEU A 78 15.98 21.00 -1.80
N ASN A 79 16.76 20.00 -2.19
CA ASN A 79 17.64 20.14 -3.35
C ASN A 79 16.83 20.08 -4.64
N ARG A 80 16.60 21.25 -5.25
CA ARG A 80 15.84 21.38 -6.50
C ARG A 80 16.39 20.51 -7.63
N SER A 81 17.71 20.33 -7.71
CA SER A 81 18.31 19.53 -8.79
C SER A 81 17.92 18.05 -8.73
N LEU A 82 17.59 17.54 -7.53
CA LEU A 82 17.11 16.16 -7.32
C LEU A 82 15.61 16.00 -7.60
N LEU A 83 14.87 17.11 -7.71
CA LEU A 83 13.42 17.12 -7.94
C LEU A 83 13.08 17.54 -9.38
N LEU A 84 14.08 17.83 -10.23
CA LEU A 84 13.85 18.17 -11.63
C LEU A 84 13.17 17.00 -12.34
N GLY A 85 12.00 17.30 -12.95
CA GLY A 85 11.18 16.29 -13.63
C GLY A 85 10.35 15.38 -12.73
N ALA A 86 10.55 15.40 -11.42
CA ALA A 86 9.72 14.69 -10.49
C ALA A 86 8.40 15.46 -10.24
N ASN A 87 7.29 14.72 -10.11
CA ASN A 87 6.04 15.28 -9.63
C ASN A 87 5.68 14.62 -8.31
N VAL A 88 5.38 15.43 -7.30
CA VAL A 88 5.03 14.99 -5.96
C VAL A 88 3.51 15.00 -5.83
N VAL A 89 2.93 13.82 -5.59
CA VAL A 89 1.50 13.65 -5.33
C VAL A 89 1.28 13.50 -3.84
N PRO A 90 0.71 14.51 -3.17
CA PRO A 90 0.49 14.49 -1.74
C PRO A 90 -0.77 13.70 -1.39
N LEU A 91 -0.73 13.01 -0.26
CA LEU A 91 -1.81 12.19 0.28
C LEU A 91 -2.09 12.63 1.72
N ARG A 92 -3.36 12.82 2.05
CA ARG A 92 -3.78 12.92 3.43
C ARG A 92 -3.81 11.53 4.04
N LEU A 93 -3.45 11.42 5.30
CA LEU A 93 -3.38 10.14 5.98
C LEU A 93 -4.15 10.20 7.30
N ARG A 94 -5.05 9.26 7.49
CA ARG A 94 -5.56 8.86 8.79
C ARG A 94 -5.03 7.47 9.11
N GLU A 95 -4.30 7.39 10.21
CA GLU A 95 -3.82 6.11 10.72
C GLU A 95 -5.00 5.19 11.05
N GLY A 96 -4.81 3.91 10.76
CA GLY A 96 -5.74 2.84 11.07
C GLY A 96 -5.27 2.00 12.25
N ASP A 97 -5.90 0.85 12.40
CA ASP A 97 -5.40 -0.19 13.29
C ASP A 97 -4.07 -0.71 12.74
N ASP A 98 -3.09 -0.86 13.63
CA ASP A 98 -1.76 -1.35 13.25
C ASP A 98 -1.89 -2.76 12.62
N ALA A 99 -1.60 -2.84 11.32
CA ALA A 99 -1.46 -4.10 10.60
C ALA A 99 -0.07 -4.72 10.86
N SER A 100 0.35 -4.78 12.13
CA SER A 100 1.58 -5.45 12.53
C SER A 100 1.48 -6.95 12.25
N CYS A 101 2.66 -7.62 12.18
CA CYS A 101 2.73 -9.08 12.01
C CYS A 101 1.93 -9.87 13.07
N LEU A 102 1.56 -9.23 14.17
CA LEU A 102 0.72 -9.79 15.23
C LEU A 102 -0.78 -9.69 14.90
N ASN A 103 -1.18 -8.83 13.96
CA ASN A 103 -2.59 -8.53 13.65
C ASN A 103 -2.93 -8.69 12.15
N LEU A 104 -2.13 -9.46 11.42
CA LEU A 104 -2.26 -9.72 9.97
C LEU A 104 -3.62 -10.31 9.55
N ASN A 105 -4.40 -10.82 10.50
CA ASN A 105 -5.64 -11.53 10.19
C ASN A 105 -6.92 -10.72 10.41
N ASN A 106 -6.86 -9.48 10.90
CA ASN A 106 -8.05 -8.67 11.18
C ASN A 106 -7.72 -7.16 11.20
N ALA A 107 -7.37 -6.58 10.07
CA ALA A 107 -7.39 -5.13 9.95
C ALA A 107 -8.86 -4.66 9.94
N LEU A 108 -9.46 -4.51 11.13
CA LEU A 108 -10.84 -4.04 11.28
C LEU A 108 -11.00 -2.60 10.82
N ARG A 109 -9.91 -1.82 10.84
CA ARG A 109 -9.87 -0.41 10.43
C ARG A 109 -8.56 -0.13 9.69
N PRO A 110 -8.46 -0.42 8.38
CA PRO A 110 -7.32 -0.02 7.56
C PRO A 110 -7.05 1.48 7.65
N LYS A 111 -5.82 1.90 7.40
CA LYS A 111 -5.52 3.32 7.25
C LYS A 111 -6.29 3.91 6.06
N ILE A 112 -6.60 5.21 6.13
CA ILE A 112 -7.36 5.90 5.09
C ILE A 112 -6.48 6.97 4.46
N PHE A 113 -6.36 6.93 3.14
CA PHE A 113 -5.79 8.00 2.34
C PHE A 113 -6.88 8.86 1.72
N GLY A 114 -6.77 10.17 1.94
CA GLY A 114 -7.51 11.17 1.19
C GLY A 114 -6.71 11.59 -0.04
N ILE A 115 -7.27 11.38 -1.23
CA ILE A 115 -6.59 11.58 -2.51
C ILE A 115 -7.32 12.58 -3.41
N LYS A 116 -6.57 13.34 -4.19
CA LYS A 116 -7.09 14.06 -5.35
C LYS A 116 -7.20 13.07 -6.50
N VAL A 117 -8.42 12.73 -6.90
CA VAL A 117 -8.68 11.70 -7.92
C VAL A 117 -7.98 12.01 -9.24
N SER A 118 -7.88 13.30 -9.61
CA SER A 118 -7.18 13.74 -10.83
C SER A 118 -5.74 13.27 -10.93
N ASP A 119 -5.03 13.17 -9.80
CA ASP A 119 -3.61 12.81 -9.77
C ASP A 119 -3.39 11.29 -10.01
N PHE A 120 -4.49 10.53 -9.92
CA PHE A 120 -4.49 9.09 -10.09
C PHE A 120 -5.16 8.61 -11.39
N GLU A 121 -5.77 9.51 -12.15
CA GLU A 121 -6.40 9.16 -13.42
C GLU A 121 -5.41 8.49 -14.38
N GLY A 122 -5.85 7.40 -14.99
CA GLY A 122 -5.01 6.62 -15.90
C GLY A 122 -3.97 5.73 -15.21
N ARG A 123 -3.79 5.82 -13.90
CA ARG A 123 -2.82 5.03 -13.13
C ARG A 123 -3.46 3.79 -12.52
N PHE A 124 -2.64 2.78 -12.24
CA PHE A 124 -2.99 1.48 -11.72
C PHE A 124 -3.94 0.67 -12.64
N GLU A 125 -3.93 -0.62 -12.49
CA GLU A 125 -4.91 -1.53 -13.04
C GLU A 125 -5.98 -1.83 -11.97
N PHE A 126 -7.22 -1.98 -12.39
CA PHE A 126 -8.33 -2.33 -11.51
C PHE A 126 -8.74 -3.79 -11.71
N ALA A 127 -9.02 -4.47 -10.61
CA ALA A 127 -9.72 -5.76 -10.64
C ALA A 127 -11.22 -5.52 -10.80
N GLU A 128 -11.75 -4.45 -10.17
CA GLU A 128 -13.17 -4.05 -10.28
C GLU A 128 -13.31 -2.54 -10.03
N GLY A 129 -14.16 -1.88 -10.79
CA GLY A 129 -14.36 -0.43 -10.70
C GLY A 129 -13.27 0.39 -11.38
N ASN A 130 -13.17 1.64 -11.01
CA ASN A 130 -12.17 2.61 -11.48
C ASN A 130 -12.10 3.82 -10.53
N TRP A 131 -11.23 4.80 -10.80
CA TRP A 131 -11.12 6.01 -9.97
C TRP A 131 -12.43 6.82 -9.89
N SER A 132 -13.23 6.84 -10.95
CA SER A 132 -14.53 7.54 -10.96
C SER A 132 -15.56 6.87 -10.04
N SER A 133 -15.35 5.63 -9.59
CA SER A 133 -16.21 4.96 -8.61
C SER A 133 -16.26 5.72 -7.27
N LEU A 134 -15.23 6.51 -6.95
CA LEU A 134 -15.21 7.38 -5.76
C LEU A 134 -16.25 8.51 -5.80
N TYR A 135 -16.85 8.79 -6.94
CA TYR A 135 -17.95 9.78 -7.07
C TYR A 135 -19.35 9.15 -6.91
N GLN A 136 -19.42 7.84 -6.72
CA GLN A 136 -20.68 7.17 -6.40
C GLN A 136 -21.21 7.67 -5.06
N LYS A 137 -22.52 7.55 -4.89
CA LYS A 137 -23.20 7.88 -3.63
C LYS A 137 -23.85 6.61 -3.09
N PRO A 138 -23.15 5.84 -2.27
CA PRO A 138 -23.71 4.66 -1.65
C PRO A 138 -24.93 4.99 -0.79
N ASP A 139 -25.84 4.04 -0.65
CA ASP A 139 -27.03 4.18 0.19
C ASP A 139 -26.65 4.43 1.66
N GLY A 140 -27.49 5.21 2.34
CA GLY A 140 -27.26 5.52 3.76
C GLY A 140 -26.18 6.57 4.01
N GLY A 141 -25.60 7.18 2.98
CA GLY A 141 -24.58 8.23 3.13
C GLY A 141 -23.19 7.71 3.47
N ALA A 142 -22.91 6.43 3.21
CA ALA A 142 -21.58 5.86 3.36
C ALA A 142 -20.59 6.52 2.38
N ILE A 143 -19.32 6.64 2.79
CA ILE A 143 -18.26 7.19 1.95
C ILE A 143 -17.74 6.11 1.00
N PRO A 144 -17.72 6.36 -0.32
CA PRO A 144 -17.15 5.43 -1.26
C PRO A 144 -15.63 5.34 -1.11
N ALA A 145 -15.10 4.12 -1.10
CA ALA A 145 -13.66 3.87 -1.00
C ALA A 145 -13.18 2.83 -2.02
N LEU A 146 -11.95 3.00 -2.46
CA LEU A 146 -11.20 1.99 -3.20
C LEU A 146 -10.18 1.32 -2.28
N VAL A 147 -9.79 0.09 -2.61
CA VAL A 147 -8.84 -0.69 -1.82
C VAL A 147 -8.00 -1.58 -2.75
N ASP A 148 -6.83 -2.05 -2.31
CA ASP A 148 -6.12 -3.12 -3.04
C ASP A 148 -6.88 -4.45 -2.93
N GLN A 149 -6.95 -5.20 -4.03
CA GLN A 149 -7.66 -6.48 -4.12
C GLN A 149 -7.21 -7.49 -3.06
N ASN A 150 -5.90 -7.58 -2.78
CA ASN A 150 -5.39 -8.52 -1.78
C ASN A 150 -5.82 -8.11 -0.37
N THR A 151 -5.81 -6.80 -0.10
CA THR A 151 -6.32 -6.26 1.18
C THR A 151 -7.80 -6.58 1.35
N LEU A 152 -8.61 -6.37 0.30
CA LEU A 152 -10.03 -6.67 0.32
C LEU A 152 -10.31 -8.14 0.61
N MET A 153 -9.66 -9.04 -0.13
CA MET A 153 -9.92 -10.48 -0.05
C MET A 153 -9.35 -11.13 1.20
N TRP A 154 -8.13 -10.80 1.58
CA TRP A 154 -7.39 -11.54 2.60
C TRP A 154 -7.39 -10.86 3.97
N ALA A 155 -7.21 -9.54 4.03
CA ALA A 155 -7.19 -8.81 5.30
C ALA A 155 -8.59 -8.47 5.79
N MET A 156 -9.45 -7.98 4.89
CA MET A 156 -10.81 -7.55 5.23
C MET A 156 -11.83 -8.67 5.07
N LYS A 157 -11.53 -9.71 4.28
CA LYS A 157 -12.40 -10.87 4.00
C LYS A 157 -13.80 -10.47 3.53
N MET A 158 -13.87 -9.47 2.67
CA MET A 158 -15.13 -8.95 2.10
C MET A 158 -15.02 -8.76 0.59
N GLY A 159 -16.12 -8.41 -0.05
CA GLY A 159 -16.19 -8.08 -1.47
C GLY A 159 -16.56 -6.62 -1.69
N ILE A 160 -16.73 -6.24 -2.95
CA ILE A 160 -17.29 -4.93 -3.34
C ILE A 160 -18.70 -4.80 -2.74
N GLY A 161 -19.06 -3.58 -2.31
CA GLY A 161 -20.27 -3.30 -1.53
C GLY A 161 -20.11 -3.58 -0.03
N GLY A 162 -18.97 -4.14 0.40
CA GLY A 162 -18.67 -4.36 1.81
C GLY A 162 -18.53 -3.02 2.56
N ARG A 163 -19.07 -2.98 3.78
CA ARG A 163 -19.08 -1.78 4.62
C ARG A 163 -18.20 -1.94 5.85
N LEU A 164 -17.54 -0.86 6.21
CA LEU A 164 -16.66 -0.73 7.35
C LEU A 164 -17.14 0.39 8.27
N ASN A 165 -17.12 0.12 9.56
CA ASN A 165 -17.49 1.09 10.57
C ASN A 165 -16.25 1.84 11.06
N TYR A 166 -16.28 3.14 10.91
CA TYR A 166 -15.27 4.08 11.41
C TYR A 166 -15.90 5.10 12.35
N VAL A 167 -15.07 5.98 12.87
CA VAL A 167 -15.50 7.20 13.54
C VAL A 167 -14.81 8.39 12.87
N ASP A 168 -15.56 9.48 12.71
CA ASP A 168 -15.01 10.72 12.17
C ASP A 168 -14.08 11.43 13.18
N GLY A 169 -13.58 12.61 12.84
CA GLY A 169 -12.71 13.40 13.71
C GLY A 169 -13.41 13.95 14.97
N GLU A 170 -14.73 13.95 15.02
CA GLU A 170 -15.55 14.40 16.14
C GLU A 170 -16.06 13.23 17.00
N GLY A 171 -15.77 11.97 16.59
CA GLY A 171 -16.21 10.77 17.30
C GLY A 171 -17.57 10.23 16.85
N ASN A 172 -18.18 10.76 15.80
CA ASN A 172 -19.45 10.26 15.29
C ASN A 172 -19.25 9.01 14.43
N PRO A 173 -20.22 8.08 14.43
CA PRO A 173 -20.17 6.90 13.56
C PRO A 173 -20.11 7.30 12.09
N LEU A 174 -19.27 6.61 11.33
CA LEU A 174 -19.04 6.80 9.91
C LEU A 174 -18.99 5.45 9.22
N GLU A 175 -19.75 5.28 8.15
CA GLU A 175 -19.65 4.11 7.29
C GLU A 175 -18.83 4.40 6.03
N ILE A 176 -17.96 3.46 5.66
CA ILE A 176 -17.22 3.48 4.41
C ILE A 176 -17.59 2.24 3.61
N GLU A 177 -17.99 2.42 2.36
CA GLU A 177 -18.35 1.34 1.45
C GLU A 177 -17.29 1.15 0.38
N VAL A 178 -16.84 -0.10 0.19
CA VAL A 178 -15.87 -0.44 -0.85
C VAL A 178 -16.57 -0.50 -2.21
N VAL A 179 -16.22 0.41 -3.11
CA VAL A 179 -16.83 0.56 -4.44
C VAL A 179 -15.94 0.10 -5.59
N GLY A 180 -14.72 -0.34 -5.29
CA GLY A 180 -13.81 -0.88 -6.30
C GLY A 180 -12.49 -1.36 -5.70
N ALA A 181 -11.74 -2.12 -6.50
CA ALA A 181 -10.50 -2.76 -6.08
C ALA A 181 -9.39 -2.60 -7.11
N LEU A 182 -8.21 -2.12 -6.64
CA LEU A 182 -6.97 -2.04 -7.40
C LEU A 182 -6.34 -3.42 -7.53
N LYS A 183 -5.79 -3.74 -8.70
CA LYS A 183 -5.15 -5.02 -8.96
C LYS A 183 -3.66 -4.98 -8.63
N GLY A 184 -3.26 -5.69 -7.58
CA GLY A 184 -1.85 -5.90 -7.25
C GLY A 184 -1.08 -4.61 -6.97
N SER A 185 -1.74 -3.62 -6.37
CA SER A 185 -1.14 -2.33 -6.03
C SER A 185 -0.09 -2.46 -4.92
N MET A 186 0.92 -1.58 -4.93
CA MET A 186 1.83 -1.40 -3.81
C MET A 186 1.14 -0.77 -2.58
N LEU A 187 0.00 -0.13 -2.78
CA LEU A 187 -0.76 0.61 -1.77
C LEU A 187 -1.66 -0.32 -0.94
N GLN A 188 -1.09 -1.42 -0.44
CA GLN A 188 -1.81 -2.41 0.35
C GLN A 188 -2.10 -1.92 1.77
N GLY A 189 -3.15 -2.46 2.39
CA GLY A 189 -3.50 -2.17 3.77
C GLY A 189 -4.16 -0.80 3.99
N ALA A 190 -4.63 -0.15 2.93
CA ALA A 190 -5.23 1.17 3.00
C ALA A 190 -6.52 1.27 2.18
N LEU A 191 -7.39 2.16 2.60
CA LEU A 191 -8.55 2.64 1.86
C LEU A 191 -8.22 3.98 1.20
N PHE A 192 -8.73 4.21 0.01
CA PHE A 192 -8.62 5.46 -0.73
C PHE A 192 -9.99 6.09 -0.86
N ILE A 193 -10.14 7.30 -0.32
CA ILE A 193 -11.35 8.11 -0.45
C ILE A 193 -10.98 9.45 -1.09
N LYS A 194 -11.96 10.18 -1.59
CA LYS A 194 -11.72 11.53 -2.11
C LYS A 194 -11.21 12.46 -1.01
N GLU A 195 -10.34 13.39 -1.38
CA GLU A 195 -9.80 14.39 -0.47
C GLU A 195 -10.91 15.26 0.17
N GLU A 196 -11.94 15.58 -0.60
CA GLU A 196 -13.07 16.36 -0.11
C GLU A 196 -13.82 15.61 1.01
N ASP A 197 -14.10 14.32 0.81
CA ASP A 197 -14.78 13.49 1.81
C ASP A 197 -13.87 13.30 3.05
N PHE A 198 -12.56 13.19 2.83
CA PHE A 198 -11.58 13.10 3.92
C PHE A 198 -11.60 14.37 4.78
N LEU A 199 -11.53 15.54 4.16
CA LEU A 199 -11.52 16.84 4.86
C LEU A 199 -12.84 17.11 5.58
N ASP A 200 -13.98 16.69 5.01
CA ASP A 200 -15.28 16.82 5.67
C ASP A 200 -15.34 16.02 6.97
N LYS A 201 -14.82 14.81 6.99
CA LYS A 201 -14.88 13.89 8.13
C LYS A 201 -13.71 14.01 9.09
N PHE A 202 -12.53 14.41 8.62
CA PHE A 202 -11.29 14.44 9.40
C PHE A 202 -10.65 15.84 9.38
N LYS A 203 -11.42 16.85 9.70
CA LYS A 203 -11.03 18.29 9.67
C LYS A 203 -9.73 18.62 10.41
N GLN A 204 -9.43 17.87 11.47
CA GLN A 204 -8.21 18.07 12.29
C GLN A 204 -6.94 17.52 11.61
N GLN A 205 -7.06 16.74 10.54
CA GLN A 205 -5.96 16.11 9.81
C GLN A 205 -5.75 16.83 8.47
N GLY A 206 -5.62 18.15 8.51
CA GLY A 206 -5.63 19.02 7.33
C GLY A 206 -4.37 18.98 6.48
N GLY A 207 -3.22 18.50 6.98
CA GLY A 207 -1.95 18.43 6.23
C GLY A 207 -1.76 17.11 5.50
N TYR A 208 -0.72 17.07 4.67
CA TYR A 208 -0.29 15.87 3.96
C TYR A 208 0.82 15.17 4.76
N LEU A 209 0.71 13.87 4.92
CA LEU A 209 1.66 13.05 5.66
C LEU A 209 2.33 12.00 4.78
N SER A 210 1.80 11.72 3.61
CA SER A 210 2.35 10.73 2.69
C SER A 210 2.45 11.31 1.29
N PHE A 211 3.47 10.90 0.55
CA PHE A 211 3.80 11.47 -0.75
C PHE A 211 4.21 10.36 -1.71
N LEU A 212 3.67 10.42 -2.92
CA LEU A 212 4.09 9.57 -4.03
C LEU A 212 4.85 10.45 -5.03
N LEU A 213 6.01 9.98 -5.47
CA LEU A 213 6.83 10.72 -6.42
C LEU A 213 6.97 9.93 -7.72
N THR A 214 6.77 10.63 -8.83
CA THR A 214 7.19 10.11 -10.15
C THR A 214 8.66 10.44 -10.34
N GLY A 215 9.46 9.48 -10.81
CA GLY A 215 10.82 9.75 -11.24
C GLY A 215 10.86 10.36 -12.63
N ASP A 216 11.98 11.01 -13.00
CA ASP A 216 12.23 11.42 -14.37
C ASP A 216 12.38 10.19 -15.28
N LYS A 217 11.94 10.32 -16.54
CA LYS A 217 12.01 9.22 -17.50
C LYS A 217 13.45 8.87 -17.92
N ASP A 218 14.40 9.75 -17.63
CA ASP A 218 15.77 9.65 -18.11
C ASP A 218 16.74 8.97 -17.13
N ASP A 219 16.29 8.62 -15.89
CA ASP A 219 17.11 7.94 -14.88
C ASP A 219 16.77 6.44 -14.69
N ALA A 220 16.16 5.78 -15.68
CA ALA A 220 15.79 4.35 -15.63
C ALA A 220 16.62 3.49 -16.57
#